data_e106aff089e1ec0988103ef7132c32e1
#
_entry.id   e106aff089e1ec0988103ef7132c32e1
#
_cell.length_a   1.000
_cell.length_b   1.000
_cell.length_c   1.000
_cell.angle_alpha   90.00
_cell.angle_beta   90.00
_cell.angle_gamma   90.00
#
_symmetry.space_group_name_H-M   'P 1'
#
loop_
_entity.id
_entity.type
_entity.pdbx_description
1 polymer ?
#
loop_
_entity_poly.entity_id
_entity_poly.type
_entity_poly.pdbx_seq_one_letter_code
_entity_poly.pdbx_strand_id
1 'polypeptide(L)'
;MELPVNNKEEVLEYFLKKRASRKYKTNEQYSLRLTKLARSMGHENLKFLVDDVDKVFEHLEDKPVTTQANILTAIIDFLLIQNDHAEQLKRYKERKQTNQEKYYQQNEKGELIGAQKDNFVPLEELMKYYHTIEEEVKNKKYEQSDSGVAREYLNLRILLRLYLMYPSRNEYSNLELIQYKDFKKIKHLMKNYLVVKSGSNPFLSISEYKTAVKHKTKTTEIKDPTLKKLIEFHKKKFGFGNMFFTQG
;
A
#
# COMPACT_ATOMS: atom_id res chain seq x y z
N MET A 1 28.43 16.02 -18.80
CA MET A 1 27.11 16.45 -18.29
C MET A 1 27.25 16.62 -16.79
N GLU A 2 26.91 17.78 -16.24
CA GLU A 2 26.96 17.97 -14.79
C GLU A 2 25.87 17.12 -14.11
N LEU A 3 26.31 16.31 -13.14
CA LEU A 3 25.38 15.58 -12.30
C LEU A 3 24.67 16.56 -11.36
N PRO A 4 23.36 16.45 -11.13
CA PRO A 4 22.67 17.33 -10.22
C PRO A 4 23.28 17.24 -8.81
N VAL A 5 23.27 18.37 -8.12
CA VAL A 5 23.84 18.49 -6.78
C VAL A 5 23.00 17.79 -5.70
N ASN A 6 23.55 17.69 -4.52
CA ASN A 6 22.94 17.05 -3.35
C ASN A 6 21.77 17.87 -2.73
N ASN A 7 21.03 18.61 -3.52
CA ASN A 7 19.84 19.31 -3.08
C ASN A 7 18.60 18.54 -3.54
N LYS A 8 17.67 18.25 -2.61
CA LYS A 8 16.46 17.48 -2.91
C LYS A 8 15.65 18.11 -4.03
N GLU A 9 15.51 19.42 -4.00
CA GLU A 9 14.72 20.21 -4.94
C GLU A 9 15.33 20.15 -6.34
N GLU A 10 16.63 20.32 -6.49
CA GLU A 10 17.33 20.25 -7.78
C GLU A 10 17.29 18.85 -8.37
N VAL A 11 17.50 17.81 -7.55
CA VAL A 11 17.38 16.42 -7.99
C VAL A 11 15.94 16.11 -8.39
N LEU A 12 14.95 16.65 -7.67
CA LEU A 12 13.54 16.49 -8.01
C LEU A 12 13.20 17.16 -9.34
N GLU A 13 13.61 18.41 -9.54
CA GLU A 13 13.41 19.14 -10.80
C GLU A 13 14.04 18.41 -11.98
N TYR A 14 15.25 17.87 -11.78
CA TYR A 14 15.91 17.05 -12.80
C TYR A 14 15.07 15.83 -13.20
N PHE A 15 14.55 15.07 -12.22
CA PHE A 15 13.67 13.93 -12.48
C PHE A 15 12.36 14.36 -13.16
N LEU A 16 11.73 15.45 -12.72
CA LEU A 16 10.48 15.95 -13.30
C LEU A 16 10.69 16.36 -14.78
N LYS A 17 11.80 17.02 -15.08
CA LYS A 17 12.16 17.40 -16.46
C LYS A 17 12.41 16.18 -17.36
N LYS A 18 13.10 15.17 -16.86
CA LYS A 18 13.54 14.00 -17.64
C LYS A 18 12.53 12.85 -17.65
N ARG A 19 11.62 12.81 -16.69
CA ARG A 19 10.58 11.77 -16.49
C ARG A 19 9.21 12.39 -16.28
N ALA A 20 8.82 13.34 -17.16
CA ALA A 20 7.56 14.08 -17.03
C ALA A 20 6.30 13.21 -17.00
N SER A 21 6.30 12.05 -17.67
CA SER A 21 5.19 11.08 -17.67
C SER A 21 5.06 10.27 -16.37
N ARG A 22 6.06 10.34 -15.48
CA ARG A 22 6.05 9.60 -14.22
C ARG A 22 5.26 10.37 -13.15
N LYS A 23 4.59 9.62 -12.24
CA LYS A 23 3.90 10.23 -11.09
C LYS A 23 4.88 11.07 -10.26
N TYR A 24 4.49 12.31 -9.93
CA TYR A 24 5.26 13.24 -9.10
C TYR A 24 5.85 12.57 -7.85
N LYS A 25 5.01 11.86 -7.09
CA LYS A 25 5.41 11.17 -5.85
C LYS A 25 6.54 10.14 -6.06
N THR A 26 6.63 9.51 -7.22
CA THR A 26 7.73 8.58 -7.53
C THR A 26 9.04 9.33 -7.74
N ASN A 27 9.01 10.44 -8.49
CA ASN A 27 10.18 11.29 -8.70
C ASN A 27 10.66 11.91 -7.38
N GLU A 28 9.74 12.36 -6.54
CA GLU A 28 10.03 12.87 -5.19
C GLU A 28 10.71 11.81 -4.30
N GLN A 29 10.23 10.57 -4.32
CA GLN A 29 10.85 9.49 -3.55
C GLN A 29 12.26 9.16 -4.04
N TYR A 30 12.50 9.18 -5.34
CA TYR A 30 13.85 8.94 -5.89
C TYR A 30 14.81 10.06 -5.52
N SER A 31 14.39 11.32 -5.68
CA SER A 31 15.15 12.48 -5.25
C SER A 31 15.53 12.38 -3.77
N LEU A 32 14.57 12.11 -2.92
CA LEU A 32 14.79 11.98 -1.47
C LEU A 32 15.80 10.87 -1.12
N ARG A 33 15.72 9.72 -1.80
CA ARG A 33 16.64 8.60 -1.56
C ARG A 33 18.06 8.93 -1.96
N LEU A 34 18.25 9.53 -3.14
CA LEU A 34 19.58 9.91 -3.62
C LEU A 34 20.21 10.99 -2.75
N THR A 35 19.44 12.00 -2.36
CA THR A 35 19.91 13.07 -1.50
C THR A 35 20.27 12.57 -0.10
N LYS A 36 19.47 11.68 0.48
CA LYS A 36 19.78 11.05 1.77
C LYS A 36 21.03 10.18 1.68
N LEU A 37 21.20 9.43 0.60
CA LEU A 37 22.39 8.61 0.38
C LEU A 37 23.65 9.48 0.29
N ALA A 38 23.63 10.52 -0.53
CA ALA A 38 24.75 11.44 -0.66
C ALA A 38 25.14 12.05 0.68
N ARG A 39 24.18 12.56 1.44
CA ARG A 39 24.41 13.12 2.78
C ARG A 39 25.00 12.10 3.76
N SER A 40 24.47 10.87 3.75
CA SER A 40 24.95 9.81 4.65
C SER A 40 26.38 9.34 4.31
N MET A 41 26.82 9.56 3.08
CA MET A 41 28.20 9.25 2.62
C MET A 41 29.12 10.49 2.60
N GLY A 42 28.64 11.67 2.99
CA GLY A 42 29.42 12.91 3.05
C GLY A 42 29.72 13.54 1.69
N HIS A 43 28.88 13.29 0.68
CA HIS A 43 29.05 13.85 -0.67
C HIS A 43 28.13 15.05 -0.90
N GLU A 44 28.64 16.07 -1.61
CA GLU A 44 27.91 17.29 -1.97
C GLU A 44 27.19 17.19 -3.32
N ASN A 45 27.45 16.15 -4.10
CA ASN A 45 26.84 15.90 -5.40
C ASN A 45 26.67 14.41 -5.66
N LEU A 46 26.01 14.04 -6.74
CA LEU A 46 25.73 12.63 -7.08
C LEU A 46 26.82 11.96 -7.95
N LYS A 47 27.97 12.59 -8.14
CA LYS A 47 29.07 12.05 -8.95
C LYS A 47 29.63 10.76 -8.35
N PHE A 48 29.65 10.63 -7.03
CA PHE A 48 30.10 9.43 -6.32
C PHE A 48 29.35 8.14 -6.75
N LEU A 49 28.13 8.26 -7.29
CA LEU A 49 27.38 7.11 -7.82
C LEU A 49 28.08 6.49 -9.04
N VAL A 50 28.98 7.23 -9.68
CA VAL A 50 29.79 6.77 -10.81
C VAL A 50 31.23 6.46 -10.37
N ASP A 51 31.80 7.33 -9.55
CA ASP A 51 33.21 7.26 -9.17
C ASP A 51 33.49 6.24 -8.08
N ASP A 52 32.55 6.04 -7.13
CA ASP A 52 32.72 5.28 -5.89
C ASP A 52 31.73 4.13 -5.72
N VAL A 53 31.41 3.40 -6.78
CA VAL A 53 30.38 2.33 -6.80
C VAL A 53 30.56 1.32 -5.67
N ASP A 54 31.81 0.91 -5.39
CA ASP A 54 32.11 -0.07 -4.34
C ASP A 54 31.82 0.47 -2.94
N LYS A 55 32.16 1.72 -2.66
CA LYS A 55 31.83 2.39 -1.40
C LYS A 55 30.32 2.54 -1.22
N VAL A 56 29.57 2.77 -2.32
CA VAL A 56 28.08 2.77 -2.27
C VAL A 56 27.56 1.40 -1.87
N PHE A 57 28.11 0.32 -2.42
CA PHE A 57 27.69 -1.03 -2.05
C PHE A 57 28.02 -1.35 -0.60
N GLU A 58 29.21 -1.04 -0.13
CA GLU A 58 29.63 -1.19 1.26
C GLU A 58 28.71 -0.43 2.20
N HIS A 59 28.43 0.85 1.91
CA HIS A 59 27.50 1.67 2.71
C HIS A 59 26.07 1.11 2.75
N LEU A 60 25.66 0.34 1.75
CA LEU A 60 24.34 -0.26 1.70
C LEU A 60 24.25 -1.62 2.42
N GLU A 61 25.36 -2.29 2.74
CA GLU A 61 25.35 -3.66 3.29
C GLU A 61 24.62 -3.79 4.61
N ASP A 62 24.75 -2.82 5.50
CA ASP A 62 24.08 -2.80 6.81
C ASP A 62 22.58 -2.45 6.74
N LYS A 63 22.07 -2.09 5.56
CA LYS A 63 20.67 -1.74 5.40
C LYS A 63 19.80 -2.96 5.05
N PRO A 64 18.53 -3.00 5.48
CA PRO A 64 17.60 -4.05 5.06
C PRO A 64 17.57 -4.20 3.54
N VAL A 65 17.48 -5.44 3.03
CA VAL A 65 17.50 -5.77 1.59
C VAL A 65 16.47 -4.97 0.78
N THR A 66 15.29 -4.75 1.36
CA THR A 66 14.23 -3.93 0.75
C THR A 66 14.62 -2.46 0.64
N THR A 67 15.34 -1.92 1.62
CA THR A 67 15.88 -0.56 1.59
C THR A 67 16.97 -0.43 0.54
N GLN A 68 17.90 -1.37 0.49
CA GLN A 68 18.93 -1.45 -0.55
C GLN A 68 18.28 -1.45 -1.95
N ALA A 69 17.31 -2.34 -2.20
CA ALA A 69 16.63 -2.45 -3.49
C ALA A 69 15.93 -1.15 -3.91
N ASN A 70 15.37 -0.43 -2.94
CA ASN A 70 14.73 0.86 -3.18
C ASN A 70 15.73 1.97 -3.57
N ILE A 71 16.89 2.01 -2.89
CA ILE A 71 17.96 2.97 -3.21
C ILE A 71 18.58 2.64 -4.56
N LEU A 72 18.92 1.37 -4.79
CA LEU A 72 19.46 0.90 -6.07
C LEU A 72 18.51 1.21 -7.25
N THR A 73 17.19 1.12 -7.02
CA THR A 73 16.21 1.50 -8.05
C THR A 73 16.30 2.99 -8.41
N ALA A 74 16.50 3.87 -7.42
CA ALA A 74 16.65 5.30 -7.67
C ALA A 74 17.97 5.61 -8.40
N ILE A 75 19.07 4.94 -8.02
CA ILE A 75 20.37 5.06 -8.70
C ILE A 75 20.29 4.60 -10.15
N ILE A 76 19.73 3.42 -10.39
CA ILE A 76 19.56 2.86 -11.74
C ILE A 76 18.77 3.80 -12.63
N ASP A 77 17.66 4.34 -12.10
CA ASP A 77 16.84 5.29 -12.89
C ASP A 77 17.58 6.60 -13.18
N PHE A 78 18.34 7.10 -12.23
CA PHE A 78 19.19 8.27 -12.40
C PHE A 78 20.24 8.04 -13.49
N LEU A 79 20.98 6.93 -13.45
CA LEU A 79 22.00 6.58 -14.44
C LEU A 79 21.39 6.31 -15.84
N LEU A 80 20.19 5.73 -15.90
CA LEU A 80 19.45 5.57 -17.17
C LEU A 80 19.08 6.92 -17.82
N ILE A 81 18.87 7.96 -17.02
CA ILE A 81 18.61 9.31 -17.54
C ILE A 81 19.91 9.94 -18.08
N GLN A 82 21.04 9.67 -17.42
CA GLN A 82 22.35 10.20 -17.84
C GLN A 82 22.84 9.57 -19.15
N ASN A 83 22.55 8.29 -19.36
CA ASN A 83 22.85 7.50 -20.56
C ASN A 83 24.35 7.34 -20.91
N ASP A 84 25.27 7.75 -20.04
CA ASP A 84 26.72 7.77 -20.31
C ASP A 84 27.52 6.79 -19.43
N HIS A 85 26.87 5.99 -18.56
CA HIS A 85 27.53 5.19 -17.53
C HIS A 85 27.10 3.71 -17.58
N ALA A 86 27.28 3.07 -18.75
CA ALA A 86 26.79 1.70 -18.99
C ALA A 86 27.37 0.65 -18.05
N GLU A 87 28.66 0.75 -17.71
CA GLU A 87 29.34 -0.19 -16.81
C GLU A 87 28.78 -0.09 -15.38
N GLN A 88 28.72 1.13 -14.83
CA GLN A 88 28.19 1.37 -13.50
C GLN A 88 26.72 0.96 -13.42
N LEU A 89 25.94 1.29 -14.43
CA LEU A 89 24.55 0.89 -14.55
C LEU A 89 24.39 -0.64 -14.50
N LYS A 90 25.27 -1.39 -15.19
CA LYS A 90 25.29 -2.85 -15.16
C LYS A 90 25.54 -3.36 -13.75
N ARG A 91 26.56 -2.86 -13.06
CA ARG A 91 26.92 -3.24 -11.68
C ARG A 91 25.77 -3.00 -10.71
N TYR A 92 25.08 -1.86 -10.77
CA TYR A 92 23.90 -1.57 -9.93
C TYR A 92 22.72 -2.49 -10.24
N LYS A 93 22.49 -2.85 -11.51
CA LYS A 93 21.43 -3.80 -11.88
C LYS A 93 21.72 -5.20 -11.35
N GLU A 94 22.94 -5.69 -11.46
CA GLU A 94 23.39 -6.98 -10.93
C GLU A 94 23.24 -7.04 -9.41
N ARG A 95 23.70 -6.01 -8.68
CA ARG A 95 23.51 -5.93 -7.22
C ARG A 95 22.04 -5.93 -6.83
N LYS A 96 21.19 -5.19 -7.56
CA LYS A 96 19.75 -5.19 -7.32
C LYS A 96 19.12 -6.56 -7.55
N GLN A 97 19.53 -7.27 -8.58
CA GLN A 97 19.04 -8.62 -8.88
C GLN A 97 19.42 -9.59 -7.75
N THR A 98 20.67 -9.59 -7.31
CA THR A 98 21.14 -10.40 -6.17
C THR A 98 20.31 -10.13 -4.90
N ASN A 99 20.04 -8.85 -4.61
CA ASN A 99 19.19 -8.48 -3.48
C ASN A 99 17.75 -8.97 -3.63
N GLN A 100 17.22 -8.96 -4.85
CA GLN A 100 15.88 -9.46 -5.12
C GLN A 100 15.79 -10.98 -4.93
N GLU A 101 16.79 -11.71 -5.37
CA GLU A 101 16.89 -13.16 -5.17
C GLU A 101 16.98 -13.51 -3.68
N LYS A 102 17.83 -12.81 -2.90
CA LYS A 102 17.89 -12.95 -1.44
C LYS A 102 16.52 -12.70 -0.78
N TYR A 103 15.84 -11.65 -1.19
CA TYR A 103 14.50 -11.33 -0.67
C TYR A 103 13.47 -12.41 -0.97
N TYR A 104 13.47 -12.97 -2.19
CA TYR A 104 12.58 -14.07 -2.54
C TYR A 104 12.88 -15.34 -1.74
N GLN A 105 14.14 -15.74 -1.61
CA GLN A 105 14.53 -16.88 -0.80
C GLN A 105 14.10 -16.75 0.67
N GLN A 106 14.22 -15.55 1.25
CA GLN A 106 13.75 -15.27 2.61
C GLN A 106 12.22 -15.38 2.73
N ASN A 107 11.50 -14.84 1.74
CA ASN A 107 10.03 -14.93 1.74
C ASN A 107 9.51 -16.36 1.51
N GLU A 108 10.17 -17.15 0.67
CA GLU A 108 9.82 -18.57 0.45
C GLU A 108 9.95 -19.39 1.74
N LYS A 109 10.90 -19.05 2.60
CA LYS A 109 11.04 -19.67 3.93
C LYS A 109 10.03 -19.18 4.95
N GLY A 110 9.16 -18.20 4.59
CA GLY A 110 8.20 -17.61 5.51
C GLY A 110 8.82 -16.79 6.64
N GLU A 111 10.10 -16.41 6.52
CA GLU A 111 10.79 -15.63 7.54
C GLU A 111 10.35 -14.17 7.53
N LEU A 112 9.79 -13.73 8.64
CA LEU A 112 9.49 -12.32 8.86
C LEU A 112 10.76 -11.55 9.17
N ILE A 113 10.98 -10.38 8.54
CA ILE A 113 12.21 -9.61 8.64
C ILE A 113 11.97 -8.20 9.15
N GLY A 114 12.79 -7.75 10.10
CA GLY A 114 12.74 -6.38 10.63
C GLY A 114 11.36 -6.00 11.11
N ALA A 115 10.85 -4.84 10.71
CA ALA A 115 9.53 -4.34 11.10
C ALA A 115 8.34 -5.26 10.75
N GLN A 116 8.53 -6.26 9.89
CA GLN A 116 7.49 -7.27 9.66
C GLN A 116 7.26 -8.14 10.89
N LYS A 117 8.33 -8.46 11.66
CA LYS A 117 8.20 -9.24 12.91
C LYS A 117 7.39 -8.49 13.96
N ASP A 118 7.66 -7.19 14.08
CA ASP A 118 7.05 -6.35 15.10
C ASP A 118 5.57 -6.02 14.78
N ASN A 119 5.23 -6.02 13.50
CA ASN A 119 3.88 -5.68 13.03
C ASN A 119 3.05 -6.90 12.59
N PHE A 120 3.59 -8.10 12.72
CA PHE A 120 2.87 -9.31 12.36
C PHE A 120 1.89 -9.70 13.46
N VAL A 121 0.62 -9.74 13.12
CA VAL A 121 -0.43 -10.25 14.02
C VAL A 121 -0.86 -11.62 13.49
N PRO A 122 -0.67 -12.70 14.25
CA PRO A 122 -1.16 -14.03 13.90
C PRO A 122 -2.67 -14.04 13.65
N LEU A 123 -3.12 -14.91 12.75
CA LEU A 123 -4.56 -15.00 12.44
C LEU A 123 -5.40 -15.31 13.68
N GLU A 124 -4.89 -16.15 14.58
CA GLU A 124 -5.52 -16.52 15.83
C GLU A 124 -5.72 -15.32 16.76
N GLU A 125 -4.76 -14.41 16.82
CA GLU A 125 -4.89 -13.18 17.60
C GLU A 125 -5.91 -12.23 16.97
N LEU A 126 -5.90 -12.10 15.64
CA LEU A 126 -6.90 -11.30 14.95
C LEU A 126 -8.31 -11.85 15.15
N MET A 127 -8.48 -13.18 15.16
CA MET A 127 -9.75 -13.83 15.47
C MET A 127 -10.17 -13.60 16.92
N LYS A 128 -9.27 -13.71 17.88
CA LYS A 128 -9.55 -13.38 19.29
C LYS A 128 -10.02 -11.94 19.43
N TYR A 129 -9.32 -11.01 18.79
CA TYR A 129 -9.71 -9.60 18.81
C TYR A 129 -11.09 -9.38 18.19
N TYR A 130 -11.41 -10.05 17.08
CA TYR A 130 -12.74 -10.00 16.48
C TYR A 130 -13.82 -10.48 17.48
N HIS A 131 -13.60 -11.59 18.18
CA HIS A 131 -14.53 -12.09 19.20
C HIS A 131 -14.68 -11.13 20.38
N THR A 132 -13.61 -10.51 20.84
CA THR A 132 -13.67 -9.46 21.88
C THR A 132 -14.56 -8.30 21.43
N ILE A 133 -14.44 -7.85 20.18
CA ILE A 133 -15.31 -6.80 19.63
C ILE A 133 -16.78 -7.27 19.57
N GLU A 134 -17.03 -8.52 19.19
CA GLU A 134 -18.41 -9.06 19.19
C GLU A 134 -19.02 -9.11 20.59
N GLU A 135 -18.25 -9.53 21.60
CA GLU A 135 -18.67 -9.52 23.01
C GLU A 135 -18.95 -8.11 23.54
N GLU A 136 -18.07 -7.14 23.23
CA GLU A 136 -18.30 -5.73 23.59
C GLU A 136 -19.57 -5.18 22.95
N VAL A 137 -19.78 -5.44 21.65
CA VAL A 137 -21.00 -5.02 20.95
C VAL A 137 -22.24 -5.58 21.60
N LYS A 138 -22.22 -6.86 22.02
CA LYS A 138 -23.33 -7.53 22.69
C LYS A 138 -23.55 -6.99 24.10
N ASN A 139 -22.50 -6.94 24.92
CA ASN A 139 -22.56 -6.57 26.32
C ASN A 139 -23.01 -5.12 26.55
N LYS A 140 -22.48 -4.21 25.68
CA LYS A 140 -22.83 -2.78 25.70
C LYS A 140 -24.09 -2.46 24.89
N LYS A 141 -24.74 -3.46 24.28
CA LYS A 141 -25.94 -3.31 23.45
C LYS A 141 -25.77 -2.26 22.33
N TYR A 142 -24.57 -2.18 21.70
CA TYR A 142 -24.26 -1.16 20.70
C TYR A 142 -25.15 -1.23 19.45
N GLU A 143 -25.73 -2.40 19.15
CA GLU A 143 -26.70 -2.50 18.05
C GLU A 143 -27.97 -1.66 18.29
N GLN A 144 -28.29 -1.37 19.55
CA GLN A 144 -29.46 -0.57 19.97
C GLN A 144 -29.10 0.90 20.24
N SER A 145 -27.81 1.25 20.23
CA SER A 145 -27.30 2.59 20.53
C SER A 145 -26.96 3.36 19.25
N ASP A 146 -27.24 4.67 19.26
CA ASP A 146 -26.85 5.59 18.17
C ASP A 146 -25.62 6.46 18.53
N SER A 147 -24.91 6.12 19.63
CA SER A 147 -23.71 6.84 20.05
C SER A 147 -22.56 6.66 19.03
N GLY A 148 -21.66 7.66 18.95
CA GLY A 148 -20.45 7.58 18.14
C GLY A 148 -19.60 6.36 18.46
N VAL A 149 -19.44 6.03 19.76
CA VAL A 149 -18.70 4.83 20.22
C VAL A 149 -19.35 3.54 19.71
N ALA A 150 -20.67 3.43 19.77
CA ALA A 150 -21.38 2.28 19.21
C ALA A 150 -21.12 2.13 17.70
N ARG A 151 -21.14 3.24 16.97
CA ARG A 151 -20.86 3.25 15.53
C ARG A 151 -19.45 2.79 15.23
N GLU A 152 -18.46 3.23 15.99
CA GLU A 152 -17.06 2.79 15.84
C GLU A 152 -16.92 1.27 16.03
N TYR A 153 -17.48 0.71 17.09
CA TYR A 153 -17.45 -0.73 17.35
C TYR A 153 -18.17 -1.55 16.27
N LEU A 154 -19.33 -1.08 15.81
CA LEU A 154 -20.08 -1.72 14.74
C LEU A 154 -19.32 -1.69 13.40
N ASN A 155 -18.67 -0.57 13.08
CA ASN A 155 -17.82 -0.45 11.90
C ASN A 155 -16.57 -1.33 12.01
N LEU A 156 -15.91 -1.35 13.18
CA LEU A 156 -14.74 -2.18 13.43
C LEU A 156 -15.07 -3.67 13.30
N ARG A 157 -16.22 -4.12 13.80
CA ARG A 157 -16.70 -5.50 13.64
C ARG A 157 -16.81 -5.91 12.18
N ILE A 158 -17.39 -5.06 11.33
CA ILE A 158 -17.52 -5.34 9.89
C ILE A 158 -16.17 -5.32 9.23
N LEU A 159 -15.32 -4.33 9.53
CA LEU A 159 -14.01 -4.17 8.95
C LEU A 159 -13.09 -5.37 9.24
N LEU A 160 -13.06 -5.81 10.49
CA LEU A 160 -12.30 -6.99 10.89
C LEU A 160 -12.81 -8.25 10.18
N ARG A 161 -14.14 -8.44 10.07
CA ARG A 161 -14.71 -9.57 9.35
C ARG A 161 -14.38 -9.54 7.87
N LEU A 162 -14.36 -8.35 7.25
CA LEU A 162 -13.89 -8.18 5.87
C LEU A 162 -12.43 -8.61 5.71
N TYR A 163 -11.53 -8.17 6.59
CA TYR A 163 -10.12 -8.56 6.52
C TYR A 163 -9.88 -10.04 6.80
N LEU A 164 -10.64 -10.64 7.71
CA LEU A 164 -10.55 -12.08 8.01
C LEU A 164 -10.99 -12.95 6.83
N MET A 165 -12.05 -12.56 6.13
CA MET A 165 -12.65 -13.39 5.07
C MET A 165 -12.18 -13.01 3.66
N TYR A 166 -11.83 -11.76 3.44
CA TYR A 166 -11.45 -11.19 2.14
C TYR A 166 -10.23 -10.29 2.31
N PRO A 167 -9.04 -10.85 2.61
CA PRO A 167 -7.86 -10.06 2.93
C PRO A 167 -7.51 -9.12 1.77
N SER A 168 -7.29 -7.87 2.11
CA SER A 168 -6.99 -6.79 1.21
C SER A 168 -5.95 -5.88 1.87
N ARG A 169 -5.32 -4.97 1.13
CA ARG A 169 -4.43 -3.97 1.73
C ARG A 169 -5.26 -2.93 2.47
N ASN A 170 -5.25 -1.68 1.99
CA ASN A 170 -6.05 -0.60 2.58
C ASN A 170 -7.26 -0.22 1.70
N GLU A 171 -7.72 -1.15 0.85
CA GLU A 171 -8.79 -0.88 -0.12
C GLU A 171 -10.15 -0.67 0.54
N TYR A 172 -10.32 -1.10 1.80
CA TYR A 172 -11.59 -0.92 2.52
C TYR A 172 -11.73 0.46 3.18
N SER A 173 -10.66 1.24 3.30
CA SER A 173 -10.72 2.57 3.95
C SER A 173 -11.76 3.50 3.29
N ASN A 174 -11.93 3.43 1.97
CA ASN A 174 -12.85 4.25 1.19
C ASN A 174 -14.06 3.46 0.65
N LEU A 175 -14.43 2.38 1.34
CA LEU A 175 -15.51 1.50 0.88
C LEU A 175 -16.87 2.20 1.00
N GLU A 176 -17.61 2.26 -0.10
CA GLU A 176 -18.94 2.84 -0.18
C GLU A 176 -20.00 1.74 -0.36
N LEU A 177 -20.98 1.69 0.56
CA LEU A 177 -22.14 0.79 0.45
C LEU A 177 -23.14 1.36 -0.54
N ILE A 178 -23.51 0.59 -1.58
CA ILE A 178 -24.37 1.05 -2.66
C ILE A 178 -25.38 -0.03 -3.09
N GLN A 179 -26.54 0.38 -3.56
CA GLN A 179 -27.48 -0.53 -4.20
C GLN A 179 -27.05 -0.89 -5.62
N TYR A 180 -27.30 -2.13 -6.02
CA TYR A 180 -26.95 -2.61 -7.37
C TYR A 180 -27.58 -1.75 -8.50
N LYS A 181 -28.83 -1.26 -8.32
CA LYS A 181 -29.49 -0.39 -9.31
C LYS A 181 -28.72 0.91 -9.55
N ASP A 182 -28.11 1.49 -8.50
CA ASP A 182 -27.37 2.73 -8.59
C ASP A 182 -25.92 2.47 -9.03
N PHE A 183 -25.32 1.36 -8.57
CA PHE A 183 -24.02 0.90 -9.05
C PHE A 183 -23.97 0.73 -10.58
N LYS A 184 -25.03 0.19 -11.19
CA LYS A 184 -25.13 0.04 -12.67
C LYS A 184 -25.13 1.35 -13.45
N LYS A 185 -25.45 2.47 -12.80
CA LYS A 185 -25.44 3.80 -13.45
C LYS A 185 -24.06 4.44 -13.49
N ILE A 186 -23.10 3.89 -12.74
CA ILE A 186 -21.74 4.43 -12.65
C ILE A 186 -20.99 4.05 -13.93
N LYS A 187 -20.68 5.04 -14.78
CA LYS A 187 -19.94 4.83 -16.04
C LYS A 187 -18.46 4.52 -15.83
N HIS A 188 -17.84 5.13 -14.80
CA HIS A 188 -16.43 4.96 -14.48
C HIS A 188 -16.27 4.64 -13.01
N LEU A 189 -15.79 3.44 -12.70
CA LEU A 189 -15.53 3.00 -11.32
C LEU A 189 -14.21 3.62 -10.84
N MET A 190 -14.31 4.70 -10.06
CA MET A 190 -13.17 5.41 -9.48
C MET A 190 -13.04 5.23 -7.95
N LYS A 191 -13.96 4.42 -7.36
CA LYS A 191 -14.00 4.14 -5.92
C LYS A 191 -14.14 2.65 -5.67
N ASN A 192 -14.04 2.26 -4.41
CA ASN A 192 -14.31 0.91 -3.94
C ASN A 192 -15.73 0.82 -3.41
N TYR A 193 -16.46 -0.19 -3.85
CA TYR A 193 -17.87 -0.36 -3.52
C TYR A 193 -18.15 -1.72 -2.88
N LEU A 194 -19.00 -1.72 -1.87
CA LEU A 194 -19.74 -2.88 -1.40
C LEU A 194 -21.15 -2.80 -1.97
N VAL A 195 -21.46 -3.68 -2.91
CA VAL A 195 -22.69 -3.61 -3.69
C VAL A 195 -23.70 -4.62 -3.15
N VAL A 196 -24.89 -4.14 -2.80
CA VAL A 196 -26.01 -4.97 -2.33
C VAL A 196 -27.05 -5.12 -3.42
N LYS A 197 -27.42 -6.37 -3.71
CA LYS A 197 -28.44 -6.73 -4.68
C LYS A 197 -29.51 -7.57 -4.00
N SER A 198 -30.79 -7.23 -4.21
CA SER A 198 -31.90 -8.02 -3.69
C SER A 198 -31.89 -9.44 -4.26
N GLY A 199 -32.10 -10.44 -3.42
CA GLY A 199 -32.17 -11.84 -3.82
C GLY A 199 -30.83 -12.47 -4.25
N SER A 200 -29.70 -11.79 -4.02
CA SER A 200 -28.36 -12.27 -4.41
C SER A 200 -27.35 -11.95 -3.33
N ASN A 201 -26.21 -12.63 -3.37
CA ASN A 201 -25.10 -12.27 -2.50
C ASN A 201 -24.57 -10.85 -2.80
N PRO A 202 -24.21 -10.06 -1.78
CA PRO A 202 -23.48 -8.82 -1.99
C PRO A 202 -22.09 -9.11 -2.57
N PHE A 203 -21.48 -8.11 -3.19
CA PHE A 203 -20.12 -8.25 -3.73
C PHE A 203 -19.29 -6.99 -3.54
N LEU A 204 -17.98 -7.19 -3.46
CA LEU A 204 -16.98 -6.12 -3.47
C LEU A 204 -16.63 -5.78 -4.91
N SER A 205 -16.57 -4.51 -5.24
CA SER A 205 -16.04 -3.97 -6.49
C SER A 205 -14.89 -3.03 -6.17
N ILE A 206 -13.67 -3.51 -6.30
CA ILE A 206 -12.46 -2.79 -5.91
C ILE A 206 -11.78 -2.26 -7.17
N SER A 207 -11.82 -0.94 -7.34
CA SER A 207 -11.27 -0.22 -8.50
C SER A 207 -10.12 0.71 -8.12
N GLU A 208 -10.08 1.17 -6.87
CA GLU A 208 -9.03 2.04 -6.35
C GLU A 208 -8.04 1.21 -5.53
N TYR A 209 -6.92 0.79 -6.16
CA TYR A 209 -5.83 0.08 -5.50
C TYR A 209 -4.51 0.29 -6.25
N LYS A 210 -3.37 -0.02 -5.61
CA LYS A 210 -2.02 0.33 -6.08
C LYS A 210 -1.72 -0.07 -7.53
N THR A 211 -2.27 -1.18 -8.01
CA THR A 211 -2.04 -1.72 -9.36
C THR A 211 -3.30 -1.74 -10.23
N ALA A 212 -4.31 -0.93 -9.91
CA ALA A 212 -5.59 -0.88 -10.63
C ALA A 212 -5.44 -0.58 -12.13
N VAL A 213 -4.51 0.29 -12.50
CA VAL A 213 -4.21 0.61 -13.91
C VAL A 213 -3.84 -0.64 -14.70
N LYS A 214 -3.12 -1.59 -14.09
CA LYS A 214 -2.68 -2.84 -14.73
C LYS A 214 -3.75 -3.94 -14.68
N HIS A 215 -4.47 -4.05 -13.57
CA HIS A 215 -5.33 -5.22 -13.29
C HIS A 215 -6.83 -4.92 -13.35
N LYS A 216 -7.23 -3.68 -13.63
CA LYS A 216 -8.62 -3.22 -13.71
C LYS A 216 -9.40 -3.46 -12.40
N THR A 217 -10.73 -3.33 -12.46
CA THR A 217 -11.63 -3.58 -11.32
C THR A 217 -11.65 -5.06 -10.95
N LYS A 218 -11.52 -5.35 -9.65
CA LYS A 218 -11.68 -6.70 -9.09
C LYS A 218 -13.07 -6.81 -8.47
N THR A 219 -13.80 -7.85 -8.84
CA THR A 219 -15.10 -8.15 -8.25
C THR A 219 -15.01 -9.45 -7.46
N THR A 220 -15.49 -9.43 -6.20
CA THR A 220 -15.46 -10.60 -5.30
C THR A 220 -16.82 -10.75 -4.63
N GLU A 221 -17.47 -11.89 -4.84
CA GLU A 221 -18.74 -12.21 -4.21
C GLU A 221 -18.56 -12.49 -2.70
N ILE A 222 -19.43 -11.93 -1.85
CA ILE A 222 -19.42 -12.17 -0.42
C ILE A 222 -20.33 -13.37 -0.12
N LYS A 223 -19.70 -14.50 0.21
CA LYS A 223 -20.38 -15.75 0.55
C LYS A 223 -20.53 -15.98 2.06
N ASP A 224 -19.69 -15.30 2.88
CA ASP A 224 -19.70 -15.46 4.32
C ASP A 224 -21.06 -15.03 4.93
N PRO A 225 -21.79 -15.95 5.62
CA PRO A 225 -23.13 -15.67 6.11
C PRO A 225 -23.14 -14.63 7.24
N THR A 226 -22.10 -14.60 8.08
CA THR A 226 -21.97 -13.62 9.15
C THR A 226 -21.79 -12.22 8.59
N LEU A 227 -20.87 -12.07 7.64
CA LEU A 227 -20.64 -10.78 7.00
C LEU A 227 -21.89 -10.28 6.25
N LYS A 228 -22.64 -11.16 5.60
CA LYS A 228 -23.92 -10.78 4.97
C LYS A 228 -24.92 -10.20 5.98
N LYS A 229 -25.06 -10.83 7.14
CA LYS A 229 -25.92 -10.32 8.23
C LYS A 229 -25.44 -8.96 8.74
N LEU A 230 -24.14 -8.78 8.91
CA LEU A 230 -23.55 -7.52 9.33
C LEU A 230 -23.77 -6.40 8.32
N ILE A 231 -23.65 -6.69 7.03
CA ILE A 231 -23.93 -5.73 5.93
C ILE A 231 -25.40 -5.33 5.93
N GLU A 232 -26.33 -6.28 6.03
CA GLU A 232 -27.75 -5.98 6.08
C GLU A 232 -28.12 -5.15 7.32
N PHE A 233 -27.54 -5.48 8.46
CA PHE A 233 -27.71 -4.69 9.69
C PHE A 233 -27.17 -3.26 9.51
N HIS A 234 -25.95 -3.10 8.96
CA HIS A 234 -25.36 -1.79 8.70
C HIS A 234 -26.25 -0.96 7.75
N LYS A 235 -26.69 -1.58 6.65
CA LYS A 235 -27.59 -0.93 5.69
C LYS A 235 -28.88 -0.43 6.37
N LYS A 236 -29.47 -1.26 7.24
CA LYS A 236 -30.71 -0.90 7.95
C LYS A 236 -30.51 0.24 8.96
N LYS A 237 -29.35 0.24 9.65
CA LYS A 237 -29.05 1.20 10.71
C LYS A 237 -28.51 2.53 10.20
N PHE A 238 -27.60 2.49 9.22
CA PHE A 238 -26.84 3.67 8.76
C PHE A 238 -27.15 4.08 7.30
N GLY A 239 -27.86 3.25 6.55
CA GLY A 239 -28.19 3.52 5.15
C GLY A 239 -27.04 3.17 4.19
N PHE A 240 -27.06 3.82 3.03
CA PHE A 240 -26.05 3.71 1.98
C PHE A 240 -25.05 4.87 2.07
N GLY A 241 -23.86 4.70 1.52
CA GLY A 241 -22.79 5.69 1.52
C GLY A 241 -21.47 5.13 2.09
N ASN A 242 -20.59 6.02 2.56
CA ASN A 242 -19.32 5.62 3.14
C ASN A 242 -19.52 4.76 4.40
N MET A 243 -18.90 3.57 4.42
CA MET A 243 -19.09 2.62 5.53
C MET A 243 -18.31 3.01 6.78
N PHE A 244 -17.07 3.48 6.63
CA PHE A 244 -16.12 3.60 7.75
C PHE A 244 -15.73 5.03 8.10
N PHE A 245 -15.99 6.00 7.21
CA PHE A 245 -15.76 7.41 7.54
C PHE A 245 -17.04 8.04 8.09
N THR A 246 -16.97 8.57 9.30
CA THR A 246 -17.90 9.58 9.77
C THR A 246 -17.47 10.91 9.15
N GLN A 247 -18.34 11.57 8.40
CA GLN A 247 -18.18 13.00 8.19
C GLN A 247 -18.29 13.64 9.57
N GLY A 248 -17.15 14.18 10.07
CA GLY A 248 -17.13 15.03 11.26
C GLY A 248 -17.83 16.35 11.00
#